data_64000687d886d314dc9b42acecbb3df5
#
_entry.id   64000687d886d314dc9b42acecbb3df5
#
_cell.length_a   1.000
_cell.length_b   1.000
_cell.length_c   1.000
_cell.angle_alpha   90.00
_cell.angle_beta   90.00
_cell.angle_gamma   90.00
#
_symmetry.space_group_name_H-M   'P 1'
#
loop_
_entity.id
_entity.type
_entity.pdbx_description
1 polymer ?
#
loop_
_entity_poly.entity_id
_entity_poly.type
_entity_poly.pdbx_seq_one_letter_code
_entity_poly.pdbx_strand_id
1 'polypeptide(L)'
;MKKIFILTGEASGDKLASKVISELSKLNSNIEYLSVGGENLKKLGIRSIYDLKEITYLGFTNVLLNIFKIKKKINETVEAIESFKPDILFTVDSPDFTLRVAERVKKSNTNIKTIHYVAPQVWVWREGRIKKIKKFIDHILLLFNFEKAYFDKENMSSEFVGHPLLDDKDDKAIDINQVIGKNKALISVFP
;
A
#
# COMPACT_ATOMS: atom_id res chain seq x y z
N MET A 1 -0.45 -24.23 -5.25
CA MET A 1 0.00 -23.24 -4.25
C MET A 1 -0.16 -21.87 -4.89
N LYS A 2 -0.86 -20.94 -4.24
CA LYS A 2 -1.03 -19.56 -4.72
C LYS A 2 0.20 -18.72 -4.35
N LYS A 3 0.58 -17.78 -5.21
CA LYS A 3 1.71 -16.89 -4.99
C LYS A 3 1.24 -15.43 -4.90
N ILE A 4 1.65 -14.72 -3.85
CA ILE A 4 1.31 -13.30 -3.66
C ILE A 4 2.60 -12.51 -3.50
N PHE A 5 2.78 -11.49 -4.35
CA PHE A 5 3.82 -10.49 -4.15
C PHE A 5 3.22 -9.27 -3.46
N ILE A 6 3.80 -8.88 -2.32
CA ILE A 6 3.35 -7.76 -1.50
C ILE A 6 4.30 -6.59 -1.73
N LEU A 7 3.74 -5.45 -2.14
CA LEU A 7 4.53 -4.27 -2.45
C LEU A 7 4.10 -3.08 -1.59
N THR A 8 4.97 -2.64 -0.71
CA THR A 8 4.80 -1.43 0.10
C THR A 8 5.90 -0.43 -0.21
N GLY A 9 5.68 0.85 0.05
CA GLY A 9 6.69 1.90 -0.18
C GLY A 9 7.18 2.55 1.10
N GLU A 10 6.50 2.32 2.23
CA GLU A 10 6.81 2.93 3.52
C GLU A 10 6.30 2.07 4.71
N ALA A 11 6.72 2.45 5.93
CA ALA A 11 6.42 1.68 7.14
C ALA A 11 4.92 1.61 7.47
N SER A 12 4.13 2.63 7.14
CA SER A 12 2.66 2.63 7.28
C SER A 12 2.03 1.56 6.40
N GLY A 13 2.42 1.49 5.13
CA GLY A 13 1.98 0.47 4.19
C GLY A 13 2.38 -0.95 4.62
N ASP A 14 3.59 -1.12 5.19
CA ASP A 14 4.04 -2.40 5.74
C ASP A 14 3.17 -2.85 6.93
N LYS A 15 2.80 -1.93 7.85
CA LYS A 15 1.87 -2.21 8.96
C LYS A 15 0.50 -2.64 8.45
N LEU A 16 -0.04 -1.93 7.45
CA LEU A 16 -1.33 -2.27 6.84
C LEU A 16 -1.29 -3.63 6.13
N ALA A 17 -0.28 -3.86 5.30
CA ALA A 17 -0.08 -5.12 4.60
C ALA A 17 0.01 -6.30 5.58
N SER A 18 0.79 -6.16 6.65
CA SER A 18 0.98 -7.23 7.62
C SER A 18 -0.31 -7.64 8.33
N LYS A 19 -1.21 -6.70 8.65
CA LYS A 19 -2.53 -6.99 9.22
C LYS A 19 -3.35 -7.86 8.25
N VAL A 20 -3.47 -7.44 6.99
CA VAL A 20 -4.22 -8.18 5.95
C VAL A 20 -3.65 -9.58 5.75
N ILE A 21 -2.33 -9.69 5.62
CA ILE A 21 -1.67 -10.98 5.37
C ILE A 21 -1.76 -11.91 6.57
N SER A 22 -1.68 -11.38 7.79
CA SER A 22 -1.89 -12.18 9.01
C SER A 22 -3.25 -12.84 9.02
N GLU A 23 -4.32 -12.11 8.71
CA GLU A 23 -5.66 -12.68 8.63
C GLU A 23 -5.81 -13.66 7.46
N LEU A 24 -5.28 -13.33 6.29
CA LEU A 24 -5.31 -14.20 5.12
C LEU A 24 -4.59 -15.55 5.39
N SER A 25 -3.47 -15.52 6.10
CA SER A 25 -2.69 -16.72 6.44
C SER A 25 -3.44 -17.66 7.40
N LYS A 26 -4.33 -17.11 8.26
CA LYS A 26 -5.21 -17.93 9.11
C LYS A 26 -6.28 -18.67 8.30
N LEU A 27 -6.76 -18.03 7.21
CA LEU A 27 -7.79 -18.60 6.34
C LEU A 27 -7.22 -19.59 5.32
N ASN A 28 -5.99 -19.39 4.88
CA ASN A 28 -5.35 -20.24 3.88
C ASN A 28 -3.83 -20.28 4.09
N SER A 29 -3.33 -21.43 4.54
CA SER A 29 -1.90 -21.67 4.79
C SER A 29 -1.11 -22.07 3.53
N ASN A 30 -1.77 -22.32 2.39
CA ASN A 30 -1.11 -22.77 1.16
C ASN A 30 -0.83 -21.60 0.20
N ILE A 31 -0.15 -20.55 0.73
CA ILE A 31 0.21 -19.36 -0.04
C ILE A 31 1.71 -19.10 0.13
N GLU A 32 2.40 -18.90 -0.99
CA GLU A 32 3.79 -18.45 -1.02
C GLU A 32 3.85 -16.93 -1.13
N TYR A 33 4.64 -16.29 -0.28
CA TYR A 33 4.78 -14.84 -0.24
C TYR A 33 6.20 -14.38 -0.56
N LEU A 34 6.30 -13.29 -1.31
CA LEU A 34 7.53 -12.50 -1.47
C LEU A 34 7.14 -11.01 -1.37
N SER A 35 8.03 -10.17 -0.88
CA SER A 35 7.65 -8.77 -0.66
C SER A 35 8.75 -7.76 -0.99
N VAL A 36 8.32 -6.52 -1.16
CA VAL A 36 9.02 -5.32 -0.72
C VAL A 36 8.28 -4.82 0.51
N GLY A 37 8.84 -5.09 1.69
CA GLY A 37 8.19 -4.83 2.96
C GLY A 37 9.21 -4.54 4.06
N GLY A 38 8.70 -4.16 5.22
CA GLY A 38 9.48 -3.80 6.39
C GLY A 38 9.43 -4.85 7.50
N GLU A 39 9.64 -4.37 8.72
CA GLU A 39 9.74 -5.23 9.90
C GLU A 39 8.43 -5.96 10.27
N ASN A 40 7.25 -5.41 9.89
CA ASN A 40 5.98 -6.07 10.22
C ASN A 40 5.76 -7.32 9.37
N LEU A 41 6.00 -7.24 8.05
CA LEU A 41 5.95 -8.42 7.18
C LEU A 41 7.05 -9.42 7.51
N LYS A 42 8.25 -8.96 7.89
CA LYS A 42 9.34 -9.81 8.33
C LYS A 42 8.98 -10.61 9.60
N LYS A 43 8.25 -10.03 10.56
CA LYS A 43 7.75 -10.73 11.75
C LYS A 43 6.78 -11.87 11.40
N LEU A 44 6.12 -11.82 10.25
CA LEU A 44 5.30 -12.90 9.72
C LEU A 44 6.11 -13.95 8.93
N GLY A 45 7.44 -13.86 8.91
CA GLY A 45 8.32 -14.76 8.17
C GLY A 45 8.40 -14.45 6.66
N ILE A 46 7.89 -13.30 6.19
CA ILE A 46 7.86 -12.95 4.79
C ILE A 46 9.15 -12.22 4.41
N ARG A 47 9.86 -12.77 3.43
CA ARG A 47 11.12 -12.20 2.93
C ARG A 47 10.84 -10.95 2.09
N SER A 48 11.60 -9.89 2.34
CA SER A 48 11.70 -8.73 1.44
C SER A 48 12.89 -8.88 0.49
N ILE A 49 12.76 -8.40 -0.74
CA ILE A 49 13.83 -8.45 -1.75
C ILE A 49 14.95 -7.44 -1.45
N TYR A 50 14.63 -6.37 -0.74
CA TYR A 50 15.59 -5.37 -0.22
C TYR A 50 14.99 -4.66 1.01
N ASP A 51 15.80 -3.83 1.69
CA ASP A 51 15.34 -3.07 2.85
C ASP A 51 14.38 -1.93 2.40
N LEU A 52 13.20 -1.87 3.01
CA LEU A 52 12.20 -0.84 2.75
C LEU A 52 12.76 0.59 2.92
N LYS A 53 13.75 0.77 3.80
CA LYS A 53 14.43 2.05 4.00
C LYS A 53 15.07 2.61 2.74
N GLU A 54 15.52 1.73 1.82
CA GLU A 54 16.12 2.15 0.56
C GLU A 54 15.14 2.95 -0.33
N ILE A 55 13.83 2.73 -0.18
CA ILE A 55 12.78 3.48 -0.90
C ILE A 55 12.34 4.70 -0.09
N THR A 56 12.12 4.53 1.21
CA THR A 56 11.63 5.60 2.09
C THR A 56 12.56 6.81 2.10
N TYR A 57 13.87 6.59 2.17
CA TYR A 57 14.86 7.67 2.09
C TYR A 57 14.86 8.42 0.74
N LEU A 58 14.48 7.75 -0.34
CA LEU A 58 14.42 8.38 -1.67
C LEU A 58 13.26 9.35 -1.81
N GLY A 59 12.20 9.18 -1.02
CA GLY A 59 11.02 10.07 -1.04
C GLY A 59 11.20 11.39 -0.29
N PHE A 60 12.10 11.43 0.70
CA PHE A 60 12.29 12.60 1.58
C PHE A 60 13.44 13.54 1.16
N THR A 61 14.35 13.09 0.32
CA THR A 61 15.49 13.88 -0.15
C THR A 61 15.29 14.31 -1.59
N ASN A 62 15.83 15.49 -1.97
CA ASN A 62 15.76 16.14 -3.29
C ASN A 62 15.32 15.20 -4.43
N VAL A 63 14.05 15.28 -4.81
CA VAL A 63 13.36 14.40 -5.79
C VAL A 63 14.14 14.31 -7.11
N LEU A 64 14.75 15.40 -7.56
CA LEU A 64 15.50 15.45 -8.81
C LEU A 64 16.77 14.58 -8.81
N LEU A 65 17.49 14.52 -7.68
CA LEU A 65 18.71 13.70 -7.55
C LEU A 65 18.40 12.22 -7.40
N ASN A 66 17.18 11.88 -6.96
CA ASN A 66 16.79 10.51 -6.66
C ASN A 66 15.98 9.83 -7.76
N ILE A 67 15.57 10.53 -8.82
CA ILE A 67 14.80 9.97 -9.94
C ILE A 67 15.45 8.71 -10.53
N PHE A 68 16.76 8.74 -10.75
CA PHE A 68 17.48 7.58 -11.29
C PHE A 68 17.50 6.40 -10.32
N LYS A 69 17.63 6.66 -9.02
CA LYS A 69 17.62 5.62 -7.97
C LYS A 69 16.23 5.00 -7.84
N ILE A 70 15.18 5.84 -7.83
CA ILE A 70 13.79 5.37 -7.81
C ILE A 70 13.50 4.51 -9.04
N LYS A 71 13.92 4.96 -10.24
CA LYS A 71 13.75 4.20 -11.49
C LYS A 71 14.47 2.86 -11.44
N LYS A 72 15.68 2.81 -10.86
CA LYS A 72 16.43 1.57 -10.64
C LYS A 72 15.67 0.62 -9.71
N LYS A 73 15.14 1.12 -8.57
CA LYS A 73 14.35 0.32 -7.62
C LYS A 73 13.04 -0.19 -8.24
N ILE A 74 12.38 0.60 -9.06
CA ILE A 74 11.20 0.15 -9.82
C ILE A 74 11.59 -1.01 -10.75
N ASN A 75 12.69 -0.91 -11.49
CA ASN A 75 13.13 -1.99 -12.39
C ASN A 75 13.47 -3.27 -11.61
N GLU A 76 14.28 -3.16 -10.55
CA GLU A 76 14.63 -4.28 -9.66
C GLU A 76 13.39 -4.98 -9.09
N THR A 77 12.38 -4.20 -8.70
CA THR A 77 11.12 -4.75 -8.18
C THR A 77 10.32 -5.46 -9.27
N VAL A 78 10.24 -4.88 -10.46
CA VAL A 78 9.54 -5.51 -11.61
C VAL A 78 10.20 -6.83 -11.97
N GLU A 79 11.53 -6.88 -12.10
CA GLU A 79 12.29 -8.09 -12.40
C GLU A 79 12.06 -9.19 -11.36
N ALA A 80 12.03 -8.82 -10.06
CA ALA A 80 11.73 -9.76 -8.99
C ALA A 80 10.31 -10.30 -9.06
N ILE A 81 9.31 -9.46 -9.38
CA ILE A 81 7.92 -9.88 -9.55
C ILE A 81 7.79 -10.84 -10.75
N GLU A 82 8.42 -10.52 -11.88
CA GLU A 82 8.39 -11.35 -13.08
C GLU A 82 9.08 -12.72 -12.85
N SER A 83 10.17 -12.75 -12.10
CA SER A 83 10.87 -13.99 -11.71
C SER A 83 10.06 -14.83 -10.73
N PHE A 84 9.37 -14.19 -9.77
CA PHE A 84 8.55 -14.88 -8.78
C PHE A 84 7.26 -15.44 -9.37
N LYS A 85 6.74 -14.81 -10.44
CA LYS A 85 5.49 -15.18 -11.16
C LYS A 85 4.30 -15.29 -10.21
N PRO A 86 3.91 -14.20 -9.50
CA PRO A 86 2.78 -14.24 -8.58
C PRO A 86 1.46 -14.36 -9.32
N ASP A 87 0.46 -15.00 -8.69
CA ASP A 87 -0.93 -14.92 -9.12
C ASP A 87 -1.54 -13.54 -8.82
N ILE A 88 -1.10 -12.94 -7.69
CA ILE A 88 -1.58 -11.65 -7.20
C ILE A 88 -0.41 -10.72 -6.89
N LEU A 89 -0.47 -9.51 -7.42
CA LEU A 89 0.33 -8.38 -6.99
C LEU A 89 -0.53 -7.51 -6.05
N PHE A 90 -0.22 -7.56 -4.75
CA PHE A 90 -0.88 -6.77 -3.72
C PHE A 90 -0.03 -5.56 -3.38
N THR A 91 -0.48 -4.38 -3.79
CA THR A 91 0.21 -3.10 -3.56
C THR A 91 -0.50 -2.33 -2.45
N VAL A 92 0.26 -1.70 -1.56
CA VAL A 92 -0.30 -0.97 -0.41
C VAL A 92 0.32 0.41 -0.32
N ASP A 93 -0.55 1.44 -0.38
CA ASP A 93 -0.15 2.85 -0.25
C ASP A 93 0.99 3.29 -1.20
N SER A 94 1.65 4.43 -0.91
CA SER A 94 2.81 4.96 -1.66
C SER A 94 2.62 4.93 -3.18
N PRO A 95 1.56 5.57 -3.71
CA PRO A 95 1.13 5.40 -5.11
C PRO A 95 2.17 5.83 -6.14
N ASP A 96 3.08 6.72 -5.78
CA ASP A 96 4.14 7.17 -6.70
C ASP A 96 5.18 6.09 -6.99
N PHE A 97 5.33 5.11 -6.09
CA PHE A 97 6.18 3.94 -6.29
C PHE A 97 5.36 2.72 -6.70
N THR A 98 4.38 2.34 -5.88
CA THR A 98 3.65 1.08 -6.02
C THR A 98 2.83 1.01 -7.30
N LEU A 99 2.15 2.09 -7.70
CA LEU A 99 1.37 2.11 -8.94
C LEU A 99 2.26 2.13 -10.19
N ARG A 100 3.46 2.73 -10.13
CA ARG A 100 4.41 2.67 -11.26
C ARG A 100 4.95 1.27 -11.49
N VAL A 101 5.19 0.50 -10.41
CA VAL A 101 5.56 -0.92 -10.51
C VAL A 101 4.39 -1.72 -11.09
N ALA A 102 3.18 -1.55 -10.53
CA ALA A 102 1.99 -2.26 -10.99
C ALA A 102 1.70 -2.00 -12.49
N GLU A 103 1.82 -0.74 -12.94
CA GLU A 103 1.65 -0.39 -14.36
C GLU A 103 2.62 -1.15 -15.27
N ARG A 104 3.90 -1.26 -14.87
CA ARG A 104 4.90 -1.97 -15.66
C ARG A 104 4.66 -3.48 -15.68
N VAL A 105 4.41 -4.06 -14.50
CA VAL A 105 4.10 -5.49 -14.39
C VAL A 105 2.87 -5.85 -15.22
N LYS A 106 1.82 -5.03 -15.19
CA LYS A 106 0.60 -5.30 -15.96
C LYS A 106 0.81 -5.17 -17.48
N LYS A 107 1.76 -4.33 -17.92
CA LYS A 107 2.14 -4.20 -19.32
C LYS A 107 2.90 -5.43 -19.82
N SER A 108 3.76 -6.04 -18.99
CA SER A 108 4.52 -7.23 -19.36
C SER A 108 3.71 -8.53 -19.17
N ASN A 109 2.82 -8.57 -18.17
CA ASN A 109 1.99 -9.74 -17.87
C ASN A 109 0.58 -9.35 -17.44
N THR A 110 -0.38 -9.46 -18.35
CA THR A 110 -1.80 -9.13 -18.11
C THR A 110 -2.52 -10.12 -17.20
N ASN A 111 -1.98 -11.34 -17.00
CA ASN A 111 -2.64 -12.39 -16.23
C ASN A 111 -2.51 -12.21 -14.70
N ILE A 112 -1.50 -11.45 -14.25
CA ILE A 112 -1.33 -11.16 -12.83
C ILE A 112 -2.51 -10.31 -12.36
N LYS A 113 -3.23 -10.75 -11.32
CA LYS A 113 -4.26 -9.93 -10.66
C LYS A 113 -3.61 -8.85 -9.80
N THR A 114 -4.01 -7.60 -10.03
CA THR A 114 -3.46 -6.45 -9.32
C THR A 114 -4.51 -5.88 -8.37
N ILE A 115 -4.17 -5.86 -7.08
CA ILE A 115 -5.02 -5.32 -6.01
C ILE A 115 -4.25 -4.19 -5.34
N HIS A 116 -4.88 -3.03 -5.22
CA HIS A 116 -4.29 -1.88 -4.53
C HIS A 116 -5.09 -1.53 -3.28
N TYR A 117 -4.40 -1.39 -2.16
CA TYR A 117 -4.99 -0.99 -0.87
C TYR A 117 -4.52 0.41 -0.50
N VAL A 118 -5.45 1.23 -0.01
CA VAL A 118 -5.31 2.68 0.22
C VAL A 118 -5.37 3.45 -1.10
N ALA A 119 -6.57 3.88 -1.46
CA ALA A 119 -6.79 4.63 -2.69
C ALA A 119 -5.95 5.92 -2.74
N PRO A 120 -5.33 6.24 -3.88
CA PRO A 120 -4.73 7.55 -4.04
C PRO A 120 -5.83 8.62 -4.02
N GLN A 121 -5.53 9.77 -3.43
CA GLN A 121 -6.48 10.88 -3.35
C GLN A 121 -6.90 11.36 -4.75
N VAL A 122 -8.08 10.90 -5.20
CA VAL A 122 -8.61 11.19 -6.54
C VAL A 122 -9.60 12.35 -6.53
N TRP A 123 -10.16 12.67 -5.35
CA TRP A 123 -11.20 13.66 -5.16
C TRP A 123 -10.70 15.11 -5.08
N VAL A 124 -9.40 15.34 -4.88
CA VAL A 124 -8.88 16.69 -4.65
C VAL A 124 -8.56 17.42 -5.96
N TRP A 125 -7.90 16.75 -6.96
CA TRP A 125 -7.35 17.45 -8.13
C TRP A 125 -7.31 16.66 -9.44
N ARG A 126 -7.76 15.38 -9.48
CA ARG A 126 -7.41 14.51 -10.62
C ARG A 126 -8.48 13.46 -10.97
N GLU A 127 -9.66 13.90 -11.44
CA GLU A 127 -10.73 12.97 -11.90
C GLU A 127 -10.23 11.95 -12.96
N GLY A 128 -9.33 12.33 -13.86
CA GLY A 128 -8.76 11.42 -14.87
C GLY A 128 -7.79 10.36 -14.31
N ARG A 129 -7.42 10.41 -13.02
CA ARG A 129 -6.50 9.46 -12.40
C ARG A 129 -7.10 8.06 -12.31
N ILE A 130 -8.38 7.94 -12.00
CA ILE A 130 -9.08 6.64 -11.91
C ILE A 130 -9.07 5.94 -13.27
N LYS A 131 -9.38 6.66 -14.36
CA LYS A 131 -9.33 6.12 -15.74
C LYS A 131 -7.96 5.56 -16.09
N LYS A 132 -6.90 6.19 -15.58
CA LYS A 132 -5.53 5.73 -15.81
C LYS A 132 -5.22 4.49 -14.96
N ILE A 133 -5.56 4.50 -13.68
CA ILE A 133 -5.30 3.42 -12.73
C ILE A 133 -6.04 2.14 -13.13
N LYS A 134 -7.30 2.24 -13.56
CA LYS A 134 -8.14 1.13 -14.03
C LYS A 134 -7.49 0.30 -15.15
N LYS A 135 -6.52 0.84 -15.89
CA LYS A 135 -5.84 0.11 -16.95
C LYS A 135 -4.87 -0.96 -16.44
N PHE A 136 -4.44 -0.86 -15.17
CA PHE A 136 -3.43 -1.73 -14.60
C PHE A 136 -3.68 -2.15 -13.13
N ILE A 137 -4.75 -1.67 -12.51
CA ILE A 137 -5.25 -2.17 -11.22
C ILE A 137 -6.63 -2.80 -11.45
N ASP A 138 -6.76 -4.08 -11.11
CA ASP A 138 -8.00 -4.83 -11.30
C ASP A 138 -9.00 -4.57 -10.17
N HIS A 139 -8.52 -4.31 -8.94
CA HIS A 139 -9.38 -4.09 -7.77
C HIS A 139 -8.72 -3.13 -6.78
N ILE A 140 -9.53 -2.28 -6.13
CA ILE A 140 -9.03 -1.33 -5.14
C ILE A 140 -9.77 -1.45 -3.81
N LEU A 141 -9.03 -1.45 -2.70
CA LEU A 141 -9.56 -1.48 -1.35
C LEU A 141 -9.52 -0.07 -0.76
N LEU A 142 -10.67 0.44 -0.35
CA LEU A 142 -10.90 1.81 0.05
C LEU A 142 -10.94 1.94 1.57
N LEU A 143 -10.31 2.99 2.11
CA LEU A 143 -10.35 3.30 3.54
C LEU A 143 -11.61 4.05 3.96
N PHE A 144 -12.21 4.84 3.06
CA PHE A 144 -13.34 5.68 3.36
C PHE A 144 -14.52 5.39 2.43
N ASN A 145 -15.72 5.32 3.00
CA ASN A 145 -16.93 4.98 2.25
C ASN A 145 -17.25 6.00 1.14
N PHE A 146 -16.95 7.28 1.35
CA PHE A 146 -17.20 8.32 0.35
C PHE A 146 -16.38 8.15 -0.92
N GLU A 147 -15.23 7.46 -0.85
CA GLU A 147 -14.36 7.20 -2.00
C GLU A 147 -15.05 6.34 -3.06
N LYS A 148 -15.90 5.40 -2.61
CA LYS A 148 -16.55 4.42 -3.47
C LYS A 148 -17.31 5.05 -4.65
N ALA A 149 -18.00 6.16 -4.42
CA ALA A 149 -18.76 6.85 -5.45
C ALA A 149 -17.90 7.32 -6.64
N TYR A 150 -16.63 7.70 -6.39
CA TYR A 150 -15.70 8.11 -7.45
C TYR A 150 -15.24 6.93 -8.32
N PHE A 151 -15.01 5.77 -7.71
CA PHE A 151 -14.60 4.56 -8.41
C PHE A 151 -15.77 3.92 -9.17
N ASP A 152 -16.95 3.89 -8.59
CA ASP A 152 -18.18 3.39 -9.22
C ASP A 152 -18.53 4.21 -10.48
N LYS A 153 -18.40 5.55 -10.43
CA LYS A 153 -18.60 6.45 -11.59
C LYS A 153 -17.73 6.07 -12.79
N GLU A 154 -16.55 5.55 -12.55
CA GLU A 154 -15.62 5.13 -13.59
C GLU A 154 -15.70 3.61 -13.87
N ASN A 155 -16.69 2.91 -13.30
CA ASN A 155 -16.81 1.45 -13.39
C ASN A 155 -15.52 0.71 -13.03
N MET A 156 -14.84 1.15 -11.98
CA MET A 156 -13.66 0.49 -11.43
C MET A 156 -14.05 -0.38 -10.24
N SER A 157 -13.63 -1.64 -10.26
CA SER A 157 -13.90 -2.58 -9.15
C SER A 157 -13.27 -2.06 -7.86
N SER A 158 -14.11 -1.81 -6.85
CA SER A 158 -13.66 -1.26 -5.56
C SER A 158 -14.51 -1.78 -4.41
N GLU A 159 -13.89 -1.86 -3.22
CA GLU A 159 -14.56 -2.26 -2.00
C GLU A 159 -14.13 -1.37 -0.83
N PHE A 160 -15.11 -0.92 -0.03
CA PHE A 160 -14.84 -0.22 1.22
C PHE A 160 -14.52 -1.24 2.31
N VAL A 161 -13.31 -1.18 2.87
CA VAL A 161 -12.81 -2.12 3.88
C VAL A 161 -12.63 -1.49 5.26
N GLY A 162 -12.86 -0.18 5.38
CA GLY A 162 -12.69 0.56 6.63
C GLY A 162 -11.25 1.01 6.89
N HIS A 163 -11.12 1.89 7.89
CA HIS A 163 -9.82 2.42 8.27
C HIS A 163 -9.23 1.60 9.45
N PRO A 164 -8.02 1.05 9.32
CA PRO A 164 -7.43 0.14 10.32
C PRO A 164 -7.21 0.75 11.69
N LEU A 165 -7.16 2.08 11.81
CA LEU A 165 -7.08 2.75 13.12
C LEU A 165 -8.36 2.58 13.94
N LEU A 166 -9.51 2.29 13.29
CA LEU A 166 -10.77 2.04 14.00
C LEU A 166 -10.83 0.65 14.64
N ASP A 167 -9.95 -0.26 14.20
CA ASP A 167 -9.86 -1.63 14.69
C ASP A 167 -8.81 -1.80 15.80
N ASP A 168 -7.94 -0.81 15.99
CA ASP A 168 -6.92 -0.84 17.05
C ASP A 168 -7.60 -0.63 18.42
N LYS A 169 -8.01 -1.73 19.04
CA LYS A 169 -8.59 -1.78 20.41
C LYS A 169 -7.62 -1.37 21.51
N ASP A 170 -6.36 -1.12 21.17
CA ASP A 170 -5.30 -0.69 22.08
C ASP A 170 -5.25 0.85 22.31
N ASP A 171 -6.12 1.60 21.68
CA ASP A 171 -6.31 3.00 22.05
C ASP A 171 -6.94 3.07 23.45
N LYS A 172 -6.08 2.95 24.46
CA LYS A 172 -6.38 3.53 25.77
C LYS A 172 -6.66 4.99 25.50
N ALA A 173 -7.94 5.37 25.58
CA ALA A 173 -8.37 6.76 25.48
C ALA A 173 -7.46 7.55 26.42
N ILE A 174 -6.50 8.27 25.84
CA ILE A 174 -5.67 9.18 26.61
C ILE A 174 -6.62 10.26 27.07
N ASP A 175 -6.87 10.34 28.37
CA ASP A 175 -7.62 11.45 28.92
C ASP A 175 -6.80 12.73 28.68
N ILE A 176 -7.14 13.41 27.58
CA ILE A 176 -6.48 14.63 27.16
C ILE A 176 -6.44 15.66 28.29
N ASN A 177 -7.44 15.68 29.17
CA ASN A 177 -7.46 16.59 30.31
C ASN A 177 -6.40 16.27 31.37
N GLN A 178 -5.99 14.99 31.49
CA GLN A 178 -4.87 14.60 32.35
C GLN A 178 -3.52 15.04 31.79
N VAL A 179 -3.39 15.07 30.44
CA VAL A 179 -2.12 15.41 29.77
C VAL A 179 -1.91 16.93 29.68
N ILE A 180 -2.95 17.70 29.35
CA ILE A 180 -2.82 19.15 29.09
C ILE A 180 -3.27 20.05 30.25
N GLY A 181 -3.96 19.52 31.26
CA GLY A 181 -4.53 20.32 32.33
C GLY A 181 -5.65 21.27 31.84
N LYS A 182 -6.50 21.73 32.76
CA LYS A 182 -7.78 22.39 32.47
C LYS A 182 -7.71 23.72 31.69
N ASN A 183 -6.55 24.33 31.50
CA ASN A 183 -6.42 25.67 30.91
C ASN A 183 -5.38 25.78 29.78
N LYS A 184 -5.05 24.69 29.08
CA LYS A 184 -4.07 24.72 28.01
C LYS A 184 -4.71 24.24 26.68
N ALA A 185 -4.32 24.89 25.58
CA ALA A 185 -4.72 24.48 24.25
C ALA A 185 -3.81 23.33 23.74
N LEU A 186 -4.39 22.29 23.16
CA LEU A 186 -3.67 21.25 22.44
C LEU A 186 -3.61 21.63 20.96
N ILE A 187 -2.42 21.81 20.42
CA ILE A 187 -2.20 21.94 18.97
C ILE A 187 -1.67 20.59 18.48
N SER A 188 -2.48 19.89 17.71
CA SER A 188 -2.08 18.66 17.04
C SER A 188 -1.71 18.95 15.59
N VAL A 189 -0.48 18.63 15.20
CA VAL A 189 -0.02 18.72 13.81
C VAL A 189 0.00 17.30 13.25
N PHE A 190 -0.85 17.05 12.27
CA PHE A 190 -0.82 15.80 11.51
C PHE A 190 0.16 15.95 10.34
N PRO A 191 1.02 14.94 10.08
CA PRO A 191 1.91 14.95 8.94
C PRO A 191 1.17 14.85 7.60
#